data_16461dec7d5043d040e121900a9fac37
#
_entry.id   16461dec7d5043d040e121900a9fac37
#
_cell.length_a   1.000
_cell.length_b   1.000
_cell.length_c   1.000
_cell.angle_alpha   90.00
_cell.angle_beta   90.00
_cell.angle_gamma   90.00
#
_symmetry.space_group_name_H-M   'P 1'
#
loop_
_entity.id
_entity.type
_entity.pdbx_description
1 polymer ?
#
loop_
_entity_poly.entity_id
_entity_poly.type
_entity_poly.pdbx_seq_one_letter_code
_entity_poly.pdbx_strand_id
1 'polypeptide(L)'
;MLLTRGVPGTHDINMMLNFFKKSKSKKFNRLKLPTFNKAIDDRYNKKKWYDLKKRPDVIIFEGWCVGAKSEKNNTLKKTINSLEKAKDQKQIWRKYVNNQLKSKYK
;
A
#
# COMPACT_ATOMS: atom_id res chain seq x y z
N MET A 1 2.55 6.43 16.44
CA MET A 1 2.70 6.87 15.04
C MET A 1 3.39 5.78 14.24
N LEU A 2 2.94 5.49 13.03
CA LEU A 2 3.57 4.49 12.16
C LEU A 2 4.78 5.14 11.49
N LEU A 3 5.98 4.81 11.97
CA LEU A 3 7.24 5.43 11.51
C LEU A 3 7.84 4.68 10.30
N THR A 4 7.50 3.41 10.15
CA THR A 4 8.04 2.58 9.07
C THR A 4 6.93 2.11 8.15
N ARG A 5 7.27 1.85 6.89
CA ARG A 5 6.38 1.27 5.91
C ARG A 5 6.16 -0.22 6.22
N GLY A 6 4.91 -0.67 6.15
CA GLY A 6 4.58 -2.09 6.38
C GLY A 6 3.09 -2.36 6.31
N VAL A 7 2.33 -1.93 7.31
CA VAL A 7 0.90 -2.19 7.41
C VAL A 7 0.06 -1.29 6.50
N PRO A 8 -1.22 -1.64 6.21
CA PRO A 8 -2.15 -0.77 5.51
C PRO A 8 -2.24 0.63 6.15
N GLY A 9 -2.15 1.66 5.30
CA GLY A 9 -2.08 3.07 5.72
C GLY A 9 -0.67 3.66 5.74
N THR A 10 0.37 2.85 5.49
CA THR A 10 1.76 3.31 5.37
C THR A 10 2.25 3.36 3.91
N HIS A 11 1.44 2.94 2.96
CA HIS A 11 1.76 2.94 1.54
C HIS A 11 1.15 4.14 0.82
N ASP A 12 1.82 4.61 -0.22
CA ASP A 12 1.30 5.66 -1.11
C ASP A 12 0.32 5.05 -2.14
N ILE A 13 -0.89 4.76 -1.68
CA ILE A 13 -1.93 4.13 -2.49
C ILE A 13 -2.34 5.02 -3.66
N ASN A 14 -2.37 6.34 -3.47
CA ASN A 14 -2.74 7.26 -4.55
C ASN A 14 -1.75 7.20 -5.72
N MET A 15 -0.45 7.12 -5.43
CA MET A 15 0.58 6.95 -6.45
C MET A 15 0.39 5.62 -7.21
N MET A 16 0.12 4.54 -6.49
CA MET A 16 -0.14 3.22 -7.08
C MET A 16 -1.38 3.23 -7.97
N LEU A 17 -2.50 3.77 -7.50
CA LEU A 17 -3.74 3.87 -8.28
C LEU A 17 -3.55 4.73 -9.54
N ASN A 18 -2.83 5.84 -9.43
CA ASN A 18 -2.49 6.68 -10.57
C ASN A 18 -1.63 5.93 -11.60
N PHE A 19 -0.67 5.13 -11.14
CA PHE A 19 0.11 4.28 -12.04
C PHE A 19 -0.79 3.31 -12.82
N PHE A 20 -1.67 2.56 -12.14
CA PHE A 20 -2.59 1.63 -12.79
C PHE A 20 -3.56 2.33 -13.76
N LYS A 21 -4.11 3.47 -13.37
CA LYS A 21 -4.98 4.27 -14.24
C LYS A 21 -4.26 4.69 -15.53
N LYS A 22 -3.04 5.17 -15.42
CA LYS A 22 -2.24 5.61 -16.57
C LYS A 22 -1.79 4.43 -17.43
N SER A 23 -1.37 3.32 -16.83
CA SER A 23 -0.94 2.11 -17.57
C SER A 23 -2.06 1.45 -18.37
N LYS A 24 -3.31 1.56 -17.92
CA LYS A 24 -4.50 1.05 -18.62
C LYS A 24 -5.07 2.02 -19.67
N SER A 25 -4.58 3.25 -19.73
CA SER A 25 -5.14 4.26 -20.65
C SER A 25 -4.94 3.86 -22.11
N LYS A 26 -5.99 4.06 -22.93
CA LYS A 26 -5.89 3.93 -24.40
C LYS A 26 -4.90 4.93 -25.00
N LYS A 27 -4.78 6.11 -24.38
CA LYS A 27 -3.82 7.16 -24.74
C LYS A 27 -2.52 7.00 -23.95
N PHE A 28 -2.03 5.73 -23.79
CA PHE A 28 -0.79 5.48 -23.09
C PHE A 28 0.36 6.21 -23.78
N ASN A 29 1.10 6.93 -23.00
CA ASN A 29 2.38 7.48 -23.38
C ASN A 29 3.41 6.93 -22.38
N ARG A 30 4.62 7.41 -22.43
CA ARG A 30 5.70 7.10 -21.50
C ARG A 30 5.28 7.28 -20.04
N LEU A 31 5.60 6.32 -19.17
CA LEU A 31 5.24 6.34 -17.75
C LEU A 31 6.44 5.99 -16.88
N LYS A 32 6.69 6.81 -15.86
CA LYS A 32 7.71 6.54 -14.85
C LYS A 32 7.15 5.63 -13.75
N LEU A 33 7.80 4.49 -13.53
CA LEU A 33 7.46 3.56 -12.46
C LEU A 33 8.27 3.91 -11.20
N PRO A 34 7.60 4.25 -10.08
CA PRO A 34 8.27 4.55 -8.82
C PRO A 34 9.19 3.41 -8.39
N THR A 35 10.45 3.73 -8.12
CA THR A 35 11.47 2.77 -7.71
C THR A 35 11.97 3.11 -6.32
N PHE A 36 12.03 2.12 -5.45
CA PHE A 36 12.43 2.27 -4.06
C PHE A 36 13.92 1.94 -3.87
N ASN A 37 14.60 2.73 -3.04
CA ASN A 37 15.98 2.52 -2.65
C ASN A 37 16.06 1.98 -1.23
N LYS A 38 16.33 0.69 -1.07
CA LYS A 38 16.43 0.03 0.23
C LYS A 38 17.58 0.56 1.10
N ALA A 39 18.64 1.08 0.49
CA ALA A 39 19.80 1.56 1.22
C ALA A 39 19.53 2.83 2.04
N ILE A 40 18.59 3.66 1.61
CA ILE A 40 18.20 4.89 2.31
C ILE A 40 16.74 4.85 2.82
N ASP A 41 16.11 3.69 2.71
CA ASP A 41 14.69 3.45 3.08
C ASP A 41 13.70 4.47 2.48
N ASP A 42 13.94 4.94 1.26
CA ASP A 42 13.10 5.90 0.56
C ASP A 42 13.09 5.65 -0.96
N ARG A 43 12.27 6.37 -1.67
CA ARG A 43 12.19 6.32 -3.14
C ARG A 43 13.40 6.99 -3.78
N TYR A 44 13.85 6.43 -4.89
CA TYR A 44 14.77 7.16 -5.75
C TYR A 44 14.16 8.46 -6.26
N ASN A 45 15.04 9.44 -6.57
CA ASN A 45 14.63 10.60 -7.34
C ASN A 45 13.95 10.16 -8.65
N LYS A 46 12.92 10.88 -9.08
CA LYS A 46 12.12 10.57 -10.29
C LYS A 46 12.96 10.36 -11.55
N LYS A 47 14.14 10.96 -11.65
CA LYS A 47 15.08 10.74 -12.77
C LYS A 47 15.56 9.30 -12.86
N LYS A 48 15.69 8.60 -11.72
CA LYS A 48 16.13 7.20 -11.61
C LYS A 48 14.99 6.19 -11.61
N TRP A 49 13.74 6.64 -11.74
CA TRP A 49 12.61 5.72 -11.83
C TRP A 49 12.63 4.99 -13.16
N TYR A 50 12.20 3.71 -13.13
CA TYR A 50 12.12 2.91 -14.34
C TYR A 50 11.19 3.56 -15.36
N ASP A 51 11.61 3.55 -16.61
CA ASP A 51 10.94 4.24 -17.70
C ASP A 51 10.17 3.23 -18.58
N LEU A 52 8.87 3.15 -18.36
CA LEU A 52 7.98 2.31 -19.12
C LEU A 52 7.62 3.01 -20.44
N LYS A 53 8.29 2.60 -21.52
CA LYS A 53 8.17 3.22 -22.86
C LYS A 53 6.98 2.70 -23.68
N LYS A 54 6.49 1.49 -23.36
CA LYS A 54 5.36 0.83 -24.03
C LYS A 54 4.29 0.46 -23.02
N ARG A 55 3.03 0.46 -23.43
CA ARG A 55 1.95 -0.04 -22.57
C ARG A 55 2.16 -1.53 -22.31
N PRO A 56 2.11 -1.98 -21.06
CA PRO A 56 2.21 -3.39 -20.75
C PRO A 56 0.91 -4.10 -21.13
N ASP A 57 1.02 -5.31 -21.65
CA ASP A 57 -0.13 -6.18 -21.90
C ASP A 57 -0.61 -6.85 -20.62
N VAL A 58 0.33 -7.17 -19.73
CA VAL A 58 0.07 -7.79 -18.42
C VAL A 58 0.83 -7.05 -17.34
N ILE A 59 0.17 -6.84 -16.21
CA ILE A 59 0.78 -6.30 -14.98
C ILE A 59 0.56 -7.33 -13.89
N ILE A 60 1.66 -7.90 -13.38
CA ILE A 60 1.65 -8.74 -12.19
C ILE A 60 1.93 -7.81 -11.00
N PHE A 61 1.00 -7.72 -10.08
CA PHE A 61 1.12 -6.90 -8.90
C PHE A 61 1.12 -7.79 -7.65
N GLU A 62 2.21 -7.74 -6.93
CA GLU A 62 2.38 -8.44 -5.66
C GLU A 62 2.73 -7.47 -4.53
N GLY A 63 2.51 -7.89 -3.32
CA GLY A 63 2.87 -7.12 -2.14
C GLY A 63 2.23 -7.67 -0.88
N TRP A 64 2.79 -7.35 0.26
CA TRP A 64 2.40 -7.92 1.55
C TRP A 64 0.90 -7.78 1.85
N CYS A 65 0.30 -6.63 1.60
CA CYS A 65 -1.11 -6.38 1.91
C CYS A 65 -2.03 -6.46 0.69
N VAL A 66 -1.54 -7.01 -0.43
CA VAL A 66 -2.33 -7.16 -1.66
C VAL A 66 -3.42 -8.20 -1.43
N GLY A 67 -4.67 -7.84 -1.72
CA GLY A 67 -5.84 -8.69 -1.49
C GLY A 67 -6.33 -8.77 -0.04
N ALA A 68 -5.66 -8.11 0.90
CA ALA A 68 -6.14 -8.04 2.28
C ALA A 68 -7.48 -7.30 2.36
N LYS A 69 -8.41 -7.86 3.12
CA LYS A 69 -9.76 -7.30 3.32
C LYS A 69 -9.92 -6.78 4.75
N SER A 70 -10.82 -5.82 4.91
CA SER A 70 -11.17 -5.32 6.23
C SER A 70 -12.00 -6.35 7.02
N GLU A 71 -11.78 -6.41 8.32
CA GLU A 71 -12.54 -7.21 9.27
C GLU A 71 -13.81 -6.49 9.75
N LYS A 72 -14.76 -7.26 10.28
CA LYS A 72 -15.92 -6.70 10.98
C LYS A 72 -15.49 -6.06 12.31
N ASN A 73 -16.13 -4.96 12.70
CA ASN A 73 -15.78 -4.25 13.94
C ASN A 73 -15.84 -5.12 15.20
N ASN A 74 -16.72 -6.13 15.23
CA ASN A 74 -16.81 -7.06 16.35
C ASN A 74 -15.57 -7.96 16.47
N THR A 75 -14.97 -8.37 15.34
CA THR A 75 -13.73 -9.16 15.30
C THR A 75 -12.58 -8.38 15.92
N LEU A 76 -12.53 -7.07 15.70
CA LEU A 76 -11.47 -6.21 16.24
C LEU A 76 -11.49 -6.04 17.77
N LYS A 77 -12.58 -6.42 18.44
CA LYS A 77 -12.64 -6.36 19.90
C LYS A 77 -11.70 -7.39 20.56
N LYS A 78 -11.52 -8.54 19.91
CA LYS A 78 -10.61 -9.60 20.37
C LYS A 78 -9.22 -9.36 19.81
N THR A 79 -8.21 -9.37 20.68
CA THR A 79 -6.79 -9.31 20.27
C THR A 79 -6.36 -10.63 19.66
N ILE A 80 -5.53 -10.59 18.63
CA ILE A 80 -5.04 -11.80 17.93
C ILE A 80 -3.71 -12.31 18.47
N ASN A 81 -2.98 -11.48 19.24
CA ASN A 81 -1.70 -11.86 19.82
C ASN A 81 -1.39 -11.04 21.10
N SER A 82 -0.33 -11.44 21.80
CA SER A 82 0.11 -10.81 23.04
C SER A 82 0.57 -9.36 22.86
N LEU A 83 1.21 -9.04 21.76
CA LEU A 83 1.66 -7.69 21.45
C LEU A 83 0.47 -6.73 21.31
N GLU A 84 -0.52 -7.12 20.55
CA GLU A 84 -1.75 -6.33 20.36
C GLU A 84 -2.49 -6.16 21.69
N LYS A 85 -2.56 -7.24 22.52
CA LYS A 85 -3.14 -7.18 23.87
C LYS A 85 -2.41 -6.18 24.76
N ALA A 86 -1.08 -6.17 24.71
CA ALA A 86 -0.26 -5.31 25.57
C ALA A 86 -0.21 -3.85 25.08
N LYS A 87 -0.13 -3.61 23.77
CA LYS A 87 0.18 -2.30 23.18
C LYS A 87 -1.00 -1.59 22.53
N ASP A 88 -2.07 -2.31 22.17
CA ASP A 88 -3.24 -1.72 21.50
C ASP A 88 -4.56 -1.99 22.24
N GLN A 89 -4.56 -1.84 23.56
CA GLN A 89 -5.73 -2.04 24.42
C GLN A 89 -6.93 -1.17 23.97
N LYS A 90 -6.67 0.07 23.54
CA LYS A 90 -7.69 1.01 23.06
C LYS A 90 -8.10 0.76 21.60
N GLN A 91 -7.57 -0.27 20.95
CA GLN A 91 -7.88 -0.62 19.55
C GLN A 91 -7.57 0.47 18.53
N ILE A 92 -6.64 1.38 18.84
CA ILE A 92 -6.32 2.52 17.97
C ILE A 92 -5.69 2.04 16.67
N TRP A 93 -4.65 1.19 16.78
CA TRP A 93 -3.87 0.72 15.64
C TRP A 93 -4.66 -0.24 14.75
N ARG A 94 -5.30 -1.26 15.33
CA ARG A 94 -6.08 -2.21 14.55
C ARG A 94 -7.30 -1.58 13.88
N LYS A 95 -7.98 -0.62 14.52
CA LYS A 95 -9.05 0.16 13.89
C LYS A 95 -8.53 1.05 12.76
N TYR A 96 -7.38 1.70 12.96
CA TYR A 96 -6.76 2.50 11.91
C TYR A 96 -6.44 1.64 10.67
N VAL A 97 -5.72 0.54 10.85
CA VAL A 97 -5.36 -0.39 9.77
C VAL A 97 -6.61 -0.91 9.07
N ASN A 98 -7.61 -1.35 9.83
CA ASN A 98 -8.86 -1.85 9.29
C ASN A 98 -9.62 -0.79 8.46
N ASN A 99 -9.64 0.45 8.90
CA ASN A 99 -10.25 1.54 8.17
C ASN A 99 -9.50 1.86 6.86
N GLN A 100 -8.16 1.75 6.85
CA GLN A 100 -7.39 1.88 5.61
C GLN A 100 -7.76 0.76 4.62
N LEU A 101 -7.84 -0.49 5.07
CA LEU A 101 -8.29 -1.61 4.25
C LEU A 101 -9.70 -1.39 3.69
N LYS A 102 -10.63 -0.90 4.52
CA LYS A 102 -12.01 -0.65 4.12
C LYS A 102 -12.14 0.47 3.08
N SER A 103 -11.29 1.47 3.12
CA SER A 103 -11.44 2.68 2.31
C SER A 103 -10.52 2.74 1.09
N LYS A 104 -9.24 2.40 1.26
CA LYS A 104 -8.20 2.66 0.24
C LYS A 104 -7.68 1.43 -0.47
N TYR A 105 -7.86 0.24 0.10
CA TYR A 105 -7.33 -1.02 -0.43
C TYR A 105 -8.41 -1.89 -1.09
N LYS A 106 -9.57 -1.32 -1.41
CA LYS A 106 -10.65 -1.99 -2.12
C LYS A 106 -10.34 -2.22 -3.59
#